data_58540fa0ad73ce6b234cc2aee1d0da0b
#
_entry.id   58540fa0ad73ce6b234cc2aee1d0da0b
#
_cell.length_a   1.000
_cell.length_b   1.000
_cell.length_c   1.000
_cell.angle_alpha   90.00
_cell.angle_beta   90.00
_cell.angle_gamma   90.00
#
_symmetry.space_group_name_H-M   'P 1'
#
loop_
_entity.id
_entity.type
_entity.pdbx_description
1 polymer ?
#
loop_
_entity_poly.entity_id
_entity_poly.type
_entity_poly.pdbx_seq_one_letter_code
_entity_poly.pdbx_strand_id
1 'polypeptide(L)'
;MYRVNHLVYRYQTKPVFSPCNLEIARGEYLVLMGDNGSGKSTFLNLLAGFLKPSEGTIYFMEQSLTAWKKDPIHKKKYYAHLGILFQETDTQLFNATVYDELAFGPRQLQLSEHETAKRINDCLNLLKITHLSNQVPYQLSGGEKKKVAFASLLVMNPDVYLLDEPFAGLTKE
;
A
#
# COMPACT_ATOMS: atom_id res chain seq x y z
N MET A 1 5.96 -15.52 -1.33
CA MET A 1 4.96 -14.50 -1.68
C MET A 1 5.42 -13.64 -2.85
N TYR A 2 6.48 -12.85 -2.71
CA TYR A 2 7.21 -12.24 -3.82
C TYR A 2 8.49 -12.98 -4.11
N ARG A 3 8.86 -13.06 -5.40
CA ARG A 3 10.19 -13.47 -5.85
C ARG A 3 10.67 -12.47 -6.91
N VAL A 4 11.84 -11.92 -6.68
CA VAL A 4 12.49 -10.90 -7.49
C VAL A 4 13.77 -11.49 -8.06
N ASN A 5 13.86 -11.54 -9.39
CA ASN A 5 14.99 -12.13 -10.09
C ASN A 5 15.72 -11.06 -10.90
N HIS A 6 16.98 -10.81 -10.58
CA HIS A 6 17.89 -9.89 -11.28
C HIS A 6 17.26 -8.53 -11.57
N LEU A 7 16.58 -7.95 -10.55
CA LEU A 7 15.83 -6.70 -10.72
C LEU A 7 16.78 -5.53 -10.91
N VAL A 8 16.62 -4.83 -12.03
CA VAL A 8 17.30 -3.57 -12.32
C VAL A 8 16.26 -2.53 -12.69
N TYR A 9 16.42 -1.33 -12.18
CA TYR A 9 15.64 -0.17 -12.59
C TYR A 9 16.54 1.04 -12.86
N ARG A 10 16.29 1.74 -13.95
CA ARG A 10 17.02 2.93 -14.36
C ARG A 10 16.04 4.08 -14.60
N TYR A 11 16.35 5.25 -14.06
CA TYR A 11 15.79 6.50 -14.56
C TYR A 11 16.68 6.99 -15.71
N GLN A 12 16.14 6.94 -16.93
CA GLN A 12 16.93 7.15 -18.14
C GLN A 12 18.08 6.12 -18.23
N THR A 13 19.34 6.56 -18.02
CA THR A 13 20.53 5.70 -18.07
C THR A 13 21.11 5.36 -16.69
N LYS A 14 20.70 6.08 -15.63
CA LYS A 14 21.27 5.90 -14.29
C LYS A 14 20.56 4.77 -13.54
N PRO A 15 21.27 3.73 -13.07
CA PRO A 15 20.69 2.71 -12.21
C PRO A 15 20.31 3.33 -10.86
N VAL A 16 19.18 2.92 -10.32
CA VAL A 16 18.68 3.38 -9.00
C VAL A 16 19.31 2.59 -7.86
N PHE A 17 19.52 1.31 -8.09
CA PHE A 17 20.16 0.37 -7.16
C PHE A 17 20.89 -0.73 -7.93
N SER A 18 21.78 -1.46 -7.25
CA SER A 18 22.46 -2.63 -7.82
C SER A 18 21.47 -3.75 -8.16
N PRO A 19 21.77 -4.61 -9.16
CA PRO A 19 20.91 -5.75 -9.48
C PRO A 19 20.56 -6.55 -8.21
N CYS A 20 19.28 -6.80 -8.01
CA CYS A 20 18.75 -7.38 -6.77
C CYS A 20 18.04 -8.71 -7.04
N ASN A 21 18.34 -9.71 -6.22
CA ASN A 21 17.56 -10.94 -6.11
C ASN A 21 17.00 -11.02 -4.69
N LEU A 22 15.71 -11.29 -4.56
CA LEU A 22 15.04 -11.32 -3.27
C LEU A 22 13.86 -12.26 -3.32
N GLU A 23 13.66 -12.99 -2.24
CA GLU A 23 12.46 -13.75 -2.00
C GLU A 23 11.82 -13.29 -0.69
N ILE A 24 10.51 -13.06 -0.72
CA ILE A 24 9.72 -12.65 0.46
C ILE A 24 8.64 -13.70 0.64
N ALA A 25 8.71 -14.45 1.72
CA ALA A 25 7.75 -15.48 2.06
C ALA A 25 6.43 -14.87 2.60
N ARG A 26 5.40 -15.70 2.71
CA ARG A 26 4.16 -15.29 3.36
C ARG A 26 4.38 -15.15 4.87
N GLY A 27 3.88 -14.05 5.45
CA GLY A 27 4.05 -13.73 6.88
C GLY A 27 5.41 -13.14 7.24
N GLU A 28 6.26 -12.88 6.25
CA GLU A 28 7.56 -12.26 6.47
C GLU A 28 7.46 -10.73 6.50
N TYR A 29 8.28 -10.12 7.37
CA TYR A 29 8.45 -8.67 7.46
C TYR A 29 9.81 -8.30 6.86
N LEU A 30 9.78 -7.45 5.81
CA LEU A 30 10.97 -6.91 5.19
C LEU A 30 11.08 -5.42 5.47
N VAL A 31 12.22 -4.98 5.99
CA VAL A 31 12.51 -3.56 6.21
C VAL A 31 13.57 -3.11 5.21
N LEU A 32 13.23 -2.10 4.40
CA LEU A 32 14.16 -1.46 3.50
C LEU A 32 14.83 -0.27 4.21
N MET A 33 16.13 -0.35 4.40
CA MET A 33 16.93 0.69 5.06
C MET A 33 17.89 1.34 4.06
N GLY A 34 18.20 2.61 4.27
CA GLY A 34 19.13 3.38 3.45
C GLY A 34 18.78 4.87 3.46
N ASP A 35 19.72 5.69 2.95
CA ASP A 35 19.59 7.14 2.87
C ASP A 35 18.44 7.59 1.96
N ASN A 36 18.07 8.87 2.06
CA ASN A 36 17.11 9.46 1.14
C ASN A 36 17.68 9.40 -0.29
N GLY A 37 16.83 9.01 -1.25
CA GLY A 37 17.25 8.81 -2.64
C GLY A 37 17.91 7.45 -2.94
N SER A 38 18.07 6.54 -1.96
CA SER A 38 18.67 5.22 -2.20
C SER A 38 17.79 4.25 -3.02
N GLY A 39 16.56 4.65 -3.39
CA GLY A 39 15.67 3.85 -4.23
C GLY A 39 14.61 3.04 -3.49
N LYS A 40 14.41 3.24 -2.17
CA LYS A 40 13.39 2.52 -1.37
C LYS A 40 11.98 2.63 -1.96
N SER A 41 11.51 3.86 -2.17
CA SER A 41 10.18 4.11 -2.77
C SER A 41 10.10 3.58 -4.20
N THR A 42 11.20 3.66 -4.97
CA THR A 42 11.27 3.06 -6.32
C THR A 42 11.10 1.54 -6.25
N PHE A 43 11.74 0.88 -5.30
CA PHE A 43 11.61 -0.56 -5.10
C PHE A 43 10.18 -0.95 -4.71
N LEU A 44 9.55 -0.22 -3.78
CA LEU A 44 8.15 -0.42 -3.41
C LEU A 44 7.21 -0.23 -4.62
N ASN A 45 7.45 0.80 -5.44
CA ASN A 45 6.68 1.05 -6.66
C ASN A 45 6.84 -0.05 -7.72
N LEU A 46 8.01 -0.68 -7.78
CA LEU A 46 8.24 -1.86 -8.64
C LEU A 46 7.46 -3.07 -8.13
N LEU A 47 7.48 -3.33 -6.82
CA LEU A 47 6.67 -4.40 -6.20
C LEU A 47 5.17 -4.12 -6.35
N ALA A 48 4.72 -2.87 -6.20
CA ALA A 48 3.33 -2.49 -6.48
C ALA A 48 2.96 -2.58 -7.97
N GLY A 49 3.96 -2.71 -8.84
CA GLY A 49 3.77 -2.75 -10.29
C GLY A 49 3.41 -1.39 -10.89
N PHE A 50 3.62 -0.28 -10.20
CA PHE A 50 3.47 1.07 -10.77
C PHE A 50 4.61 1.39 -11.73
N LEU A 51 5.80 0.84 -11.47
CA LEU A 51 6.94 0.90 -12.35
C LEU A 51 7.19 -0.46 -13.01
N LYS A 52 7.74 -0.44 -14.22
CA LYS A 52 8.18 -1.65 -14.93
C LYS A 52 9.69 -1.77 -14.77
N PRO A 53 10.22 -2.95 -14.38
CA PRO A 53 11.66 -3.19 -14.35
C PRO A 53 12.33 -2.86 -15.68
N SER A 54 13.55 -2.31 -15.63
CA SER A 54 14.41 -2.17 -16.81
C SER A 54 14.97 -3.52 -17.25
N GLU A 55 15.32 -4.37 -16.27
CA GLU A 55 15.75 -5.75 -16.46
C GLU A 55 15.23 -6.59 -15.30
N GLY A 56 15.19 -7.90 -15.50
CA GLY A 56 14.73 -8.85 -14.50
C GLY A 56 13.22 -9.01 -14.46
N THR A 57 12.74 -9.78 -13.48
CA THR A 57 11.32 -10.13 -13.36
C THR A 57 10.90 -10.17 -11.90
N ILE A 58 9.70 -9.67 -11.63
CA ILE A 58 9.04 -9.77 -10.32
C ILE A 58 7.89 -10.76 -10.46
N TYR A 59 7.83 -11.71 -9.55
CA TYR A 59 6.73 -12.66 -9.40
C TYR A 59 5.99 -12.38 -8.11
N PHE A 60 4.68 -12.49 -8.16
CA PHE A 60 3.78 -12.45 -7.03
C PHE A 60 2.90 -13.70 -7.08
N MET A 61 2.86 -14.49 -5.98
CA MET A 61 2.15 -15.77 -5.94
C MET A 61 2.47 -16.65 -7.17
N GLU A 62 3.77 -16.83 -7.46
CA GLU A 62 4.32 -17.63 -8.57
C GLU A 62 3.97 -17.13 -9.98
N GLN A 63 3.23 -16.05 -10.11
CA GLN A 63 2.87 -15.45 -11.40
C GLN A 63 3.63 -14.13 -11.60
N SER A 64 4.18 -13.89 -12.81
CA SER A 64 4.88 -12.65 -13.09
C SER A 64 3.95 -11.43 -13.03
N LEU A 65 4.47 -10.27 -12.59
CA LEU A 65 3.68 -9.04 -12.58
C LEU A 65 3.20 -8.64 -13.97
N THR A 66 3.92 -8.99 -15.01
CA THR A 66 3.48 -8.78 -16.40
C THR A 66 2.21 -9.56 -16.70
N ALA A 67 2.10 -10.80 -16.21
CA ALA A 67 0.89 -11.62 -16.38
C ALA A 67 -0.26 -11.11 -15.50
N TRP A 68 0.00 -10.67 -14.26
CA TRP A 68 -1.00 -10.04 -13.40
C TRP A 68 -1.57 -8.73 -14.00
N LYS A 69 -0.79 -8.03 -14.82
CA LYS A 69 -1.15 -6.73 -15.39
C LYS A 69 -1.57 -6.79 -16.85
N LYS A 70 -1.75 -7.98 -17.42
CA LYS A 70 -2.07 -8.18 -18.85
C LYS A 70 -3.39 -7.53 -19.29
N ASP A 71 -4.38 -7.44 -18.38
CA ASP A 71 -5.69 -6.87 -18.62
C ASP A 71 -6.29 -6.26 -17.33
N PRO A 72 -7.38 -5.46 -17.43
CA PRO A 72 -7.98 -4.80 -16.27
C PRO A 72 -8.47 -5.76 -15.17
N ILE A 73 -8.94 -6.96 -15.53
CA ILE A 73 -9.49 -7.92 -14.57
C ILE A 73 -8.36 -8.49 -13.69
N HIS A 74 -7.26 -8.93 -14.31
CA HIS A 74 -6.09 -9.45 -13.58
C HIS A 74 -5.43 -8.34 -12.76
N LYS A 75 -5.35 -7.13 -13.32
CA LYS A 75 -4.84 -5.95 -12.61
C LYS A 75 -5.67 -5.63 -11.36
N LYS A 76 -7.01 -5.66 -11.45
CA LYS A 76 -7.90 -5.46 -10.30
C LYS A 76 -7.68 -6.53 -9.23
N LYS A 77 -7.55 -7.80 -9.63
CA LYS A 77 -7.26 -8.91 -8.71
C LYS A 77 -5.91 -8.71 -8.01
N TYR A 78 -4.88 -8.30 -8.74
CA TYR A 78 -3.56 -8.03 -8.15
C TYR A 78 -3.65 -6.96 -7.06
N TYR A 79 -4.26 -5.81 -7.36
CA TYR A 79 -4.37 -4.73 -6.39
C TYR A 79 -5.27 -5.05 -5.18
N ALA A 80 -6.21 -6.00 -5.32
CA ALA A 80 -6.99 -6.47 -4.18
C ALA A 80 -6.15 -7.21 -3.12
N HIS A 81 -4.99 -7.73 -3.48
CA HIS A 81 -4.03 -8.33 -2.55
C HIS A 81 -3.12 -7.32 -1.84
N LEU A 82 -3.11 -6.06 -2.27
CA LEU A 82 -2.14 -5.06 -1.81
C LEU A 82 -2.79 -3.95 -0.99
N GLY A 83 -2.20 -3.66 0.17
CA GLY A 83 -2.39 -2.41 0.90
C GLY A 83 -1.15 -1.54 0.69
N ILE A 84 -1.31 -0.37 0.07
CA ILE A 84 -0.19 0.50 -0.27
C ILE A 84 -0.35 1.83 0.45
N LEU A 85 0.63 2.17 1.30
CA LEU A 85 0.75 3.47 1.94
C LEU A 85 1.85 4.26 1.25
N PHE A 86 1.48 5.40 0.67
CA PHE A 86 2.44 6.33 0.09
C PHE A 86 3.01 7.28 1.14
N GLN A 87 4.19 7.82 0.88
CA GLN A 87 4.85 8.80 1.73
C GLN A 87 3.95 10.03 1.97
N GLU A 88 3.31 10.55 0.92
CA GLU A 88 2.36 11.66 0.99
C GLU A 88 0.93 11.16 1.14
N THR A 89 0.45 11.01 2.36
CA THR A 89 -0.90 10.51 2.66
C THR A 89 -2.01 11.48 2.27
N ASP A 90 -1.73 12.78 2.17
CA ASP A 90 -2.72 13.79 1.79
C ASP A 90 -3.32 13.56 0.40
N THR A 91 -2.56 12.92 -0.50
CA THR A 91 -3.02 12.60 -1.86
C THR A 91 -3.86 11.33 -1.92
N GLN A 92 -3.93 10.55 -0.83
CA GLN A 92 -4.69 9.31 -0.76
C GLN A 92 -6.12 9.50 -0.24
N LEU A 93 -6.38 10.58 0.52
CA LEU A 93 -7.66 10.83 1.18
C LEU A 93 -8.51 11.81 0.35
N PHE A 94 -9.65 11.36 -0.17
CA PHE A 94 -10.47 12.15 -1.10
C PHE A 94 -11.98 12.11 -0.84
N ASN A 95 -12.45 11.31 0.13
CA ASN A 95 -13.87 11.19 0.45
C ASN A 95 -14.35 12.27 1.42
N ALA A 96 -15.67 12.42 1.54
CA ALA A 96 -16.30 13.46 2.35
C ALA A 96 -16.08 13.27 3.86
N THR A 97 -16.09 12.04 4.33
CA THR A 97 -15.87 11.68 5.74
C THR A 97 -14.82 10.58 5.87
N VAL A 98 -14.24 10.44 7.07
CA VAL A 98 -13.36 9.32 7.39
C VAL A 98 -14.09 7.99 7.21
N TYR A 99 -15.37 7.90 7.61
CA TYR A 99 -16.16 6.69 7.39
C TYR A 99 -16.25 6.33 5.90
N ASP A 100 -16.58 7.30 5.05
CA ASP A 100 -16.68 7.07 3.60
C ASP A 100 -15.32 6.70 2.99
N GLU A 101 -14.23 7.29 3.50
CA GLU A 101 -12.87 6.93 3.09
C GLU A 101 -12.57 5.46 3.36
N LEU A 102 -12.90 4.97 4.54
CA LEU A 102 -12.72 3.57 4.90
C LEU A 102 -13.69 2.63 4.17
N ALA A 103 -14.92 3.10 3.88
CA ALA A 103 -15.94 2.32 3.18
C ALA A 103 -15.66 2.15 1.69
N PHE A 104 -14.88 3.05 1.09
CA PHE A 104 -14.66 3.08 -0.36
C PHE A 104 -14.10 1.75 -0.90
N GLY A 105 -13.02 1.27 -0.32
CA GLY A 105 -12.39 0.01 -0.75
C GLY A 105 -13.29 -1.22 -0.60
N PRO A 106 -13.85 -1.50 0.59
CA PRO A 106 -14.78 -2.59 0.81
C PRO A 106 -15.98 -2.60 -0.14
N ARG A 107 -16.56 -1.41 -0.42
CA ARG A 107 -17.64 -1.28 -1.41
C ARG A 107 -17.18 -1.62 -2.83
N GLN A 108 -15.96 -1.25 -3.22
CA GLN A 108 -15.38 -1.66 -4.52
C GLN A 108 -15.17 -3.17 -4.63
N LEU A 109 -14.95 -3.86 -3.51
CA LEU A 109 -14.89 -5.31 -3.42
C LEU A 109 -16.28 -5.97 -3.30
N GLN A 110 -17.36 -5.17 -3.31
CA GLN A 110 -18.75 -5.62 -3.20
C GLN A 110 -19.02 -6.37 -1.86
N LEU A 111 -18.36 -5.99 -0.78
CA LEU A 111 -18.70 -6.49 0.54
C LEU A 111 -20.07 -5.95 0.96
N SER A 112 -20.78 -6.72 1.80
CA SER A 112 -22.06 -6.28 2.36
C SER A 112 -21.84 -5.02 3.25
N GLU A 113 -22.87 -4.17 3.36
CA GLU A 113 -22.80 -2.99 4.24
C GLU A 113 -22.57 -3.40 5.71
N HIS A 114 -23.12 -4.52 6.15
CA HIS A 114 -22.90 -5.05 7.49
C HIS A 114 -21.41 -5.42 7.71
N GLU A 115 -20.79 -6.15 6.79
CA GLU A 115 -19.37 -6.53 6.88
C GLU A 115 -18.47 -5.30 6.77
N THR A 116 -18.82 -4.36 5.88
CA THR A 116 -18.12 -3.09 5.72
C THR A 116 -18.12 -2.29 7.01
N ALA A 117 -19.30 -2.07 7.61
CA ALA A 117 -19.43 -1.33 8.85
C ALA A 117 -18.68 -2.00 10.02
N LYS A 118 -18.74 -3.33 10.11
CA LYS A 118 -17.98 -4.09 11.11
C LYS A 118 -16.49 -3.85 10.99
N ARG A 119 -15.91 -4.04 9.79
CA ARG A 119 -14.47 -3.85 9.55
C ARG A 119 -14.03 -2.41 9.83
N ILE A 120 -14.84 -1.43 9.45
CA ILE A 120 -14.56 -0.01 9.74
C ILE A 120 -14.49 0.22 11.25
N ASN A 121 -15.50 -0.23 12.00
CA ASN A 121 -15.52 -0.06 13.44
C ASN A 121 -14.32 -0.74 14.13
N ASP A 122 -13.97 -1.96 13.69
CA ASP A 122 -12.81 -2.68 14.22
C ASP A 122 -11.51 -1.89 13.96
N CYS A 123 -11.32 -1.34 12.75
CA CYS A 123 -10.14 -0.54 12.40
C CYS A 123 -10.07 0.79 13.16
N LEU A 124 -11.21 1.52 13.28
CA LEU A 124 -11.29 2.78 14.01
C LEU A 124 -10.96 2.58 15.50
N ASN A 125 -11.46 1.51 16.09
CA ASN A 125 -11.18 1.15 17.49
C ASN A 125 -9.71 0.75 17.67
N LEU A 126 -9.16 -0.10 16.78
CA LEU A 126 -7.77 -0.54 16.82
C LEU A 126 -6.79 0.63 16.82
N LEU A 127 -7.06 1.64 15.98
CA LEU A 127 -6.20 2.82 15.81
C LEU A 127 -6.57 3.97 16.77
N LYS A 128 -7.59 3.79 17.62
CA LYS A 128 -8.10 4.80 18.57
C LYS A 128 -8.53 6.11 17.91
N ILE A 129 -9.17 6.01 16.73
CA ILE A 129 -9.62 7.15 15.92
C ILE A 129 -11.14 7.15 15.67
N THR A 130 -11.93 6.46 16.48
CA THR A 130 -13.40 6.39 16.34
C THR A 130 -14.05 7.77 16.37
N HIS A 131 -13.49 8.72 17.13
CA HIS A 131 -13.96 10.10 17.21
C HIS A 131 -13.79 10.89 15.91
N LEU A 132 -12.97 10.41 14.97
CA LEU A 132 -12.75 11.04 13.67
C LEU A 132 -13.74 10.57 12.60
N SER A 133 -14.56 9.54 12.86
CA SER A 133 -15.38 8.85 11.85
C SER A 133 -16.20 9.79 10.95
N ASN A 134 -16.81 10.82 11.55
CA ASN A 134 -17.65 11.79 10.82
C ASN A 134 -16.89 13.05 10.38
N GLN A 135 -15.58 13.13 10.65
CA GLN A 135 -14.78 14.28 10.27
C GLN A 135 -14.36 14.23 8.81
N VAL A 136 -14.09 15.42 8.27
CA VAL A 136 -13.61 15.57 6.89
C VAL A 136 -12.09 15.34 6.85
N PRO A 137 -11.57 14.39 6.04
CA PRO A 137 -10.15 14.01 6.08
C PRO A 137 -9.17 15.17 5.89
N TYR A 138 -9.47 16.16 5.02
CA TYR A 138 -8.54 17.27 4.78
C TYR A 138 -8.37 18.22 5.99
N GLN A 139 -9.29 18.19 6.96
CA GLN A 139 -9.24 19.01 8.19
C GLN A 139 -8.42 18.37 9.31
N LEU A 140 -8.03 17.12 9.15
CA LEU A 140 -7.28 16.36 10.14
C LEU A 140 -5.80 16.81 10.21
N SER A 141 -5.19 16.67 11.38
CA SER A 141 -3.74 16.79 11.53
C SER A 141 -3.00 15.76 10.70
N GLY A 142 -1.72 15.98 10.38
CA GLY A 142 -0.92 15.04 9.60
C GLY A 142 -0.85 13.64 10.21
N GLY A 143 -0.74 13.55 11.55
CA GLY A 143 -0.75 12.27 12.24
C GLY A 143 -2.10 11.54 12.16
N GLU A 144 -3.23 12.26 12.28
CA GLU A 144 -4.57 11.71 12.12
C GLU A 144 -4.83 11.26 10.69
N LYS A 145 -4.46 12.06 9.69
CA LYS A 145 -4.52 11.68 8.26
C LYS A 145 -3.77 10.37 8.01
N LYS A 146 -2.58 10.23 8.58
CA LYS A 146 -1.78 9.01 8.46
C LYS A 146 -2.47 7.80 9.10
N LYS A 147 -3.06 7.95 10.28
CA LYS A 147 -3.86 6.91 10.92
C LYS A 147 -5.07 6.53 10.06
N VAL A 148 -5.78 7.51 9.47
CA VAL A 148 -6.91 7.26 8.57
C VAL A 148 -6.46 6.54 7.29
N ALA A 149 -5.38 6.98 6.64
CA ALA A 149 -4.83 6.32 5.48
C ALA A 149 -4.40 4.88 5.79
N PHE A 150 -3.83 4.64 6.97
CA PHE A 150 -3.50 3.28 7.40
C PHE A 150 -4.76 2.45 7.68
N ALA A 151 -5.80 3.04 8.32
CA ALA A 151 -7.08 2.39 8.52
C ALA A 151 -7.74 1.95 7.21
N SER A 152 -7.68 2.78 6.15
CA SER A 152 -8.24 2.45 4.84
C SER A 152 -7.55 1.26 4.16
N LEU A 153 -6.30 0.97 4.53
CA LEU A 153 -5.61 -0.25 4.11
C LEU A 153 -6.02 -1.46 4.94
N LEU A 154 -6.10 -1.30 6.26
CA LEU A 154 -6.45 -2.39 7.18
C LEU A 154 -7.84 -2.95 6.91
N VAL A 155 -8.82 -2.06 6.64
CA VAL A 155 -10.22 -2.46 6.38
C VAL A 155 -10.35 -3.38 5.17
N MET A 156 -9.41 -3.28 4.21
CA MET A 156 -9.36 -4.13 3.03
C MET A 156 -8.84 -5.53 3.33
N ASN A 157 -8.12 -5.71 4.44
CA ASN A 157 -7.46 -6.96 4.84
C ASN A 157 -6.62 -7.58 3.72
N PRO A 158 -5.65 -6.86 3.14
CA PRO A 158 -4.84 -7.34 2.04
C PRO A 158 -3.85 -8.42 2.48
N ASP A 159 -3.33 -9.20 1.52
CA ASP A 159 -2.29 -10.20 1.79
C ASP A 159 -0.89 -9.58 2.00
N VAL A 160 -0.65 -8.40 1.46
CA VAL A 160 0.64 -7.68 1.54
C VAL A 160 0.42 -6.21 1.83
N TYR A 161 1.25 -5.67 2.72
CA TYR A 161 1.36 -4.25 2.98
C TYR A 161 2.69 -3.72 2.40
N LEU A 162 2.61 -2.74 1.51
CA LEU A 162 3.74 -1.98 0.98
C LEU A 162 3.67 -0.57 1.62
N LEU A 163 4.55 -0.31 2.57
CA LEU A 163 4.48 0.90 3.40
C LEU A 163 5.72 1.77 3.16
N ASP A 164 5.52 2.97 2.63
CA ASP A 164 6.60 3.94 2.44
C ASP A 164 6.58 4.96 3.59
N GLU A 165 7.62 4.94 4.41
CA GLU A 165 7.78 5.79 5.61
C GLU A 165 6.54 5.82 6.53
N PRO A 166 6.02 4.65 6.98
CA PRO A 166 4.74 4.57 7.69
C PRO A 166 4.72 5.34 9.02
N PHE A 167 5.88 5.58 9.63
CA PHE A 167 6.00 6.25 10.92
C PHE A 167 6.45 7.71 10.83
N ALA A 168 6.78 8.23 9.63
CA ALA A 168 7.15 9.62 9.47
C ALA A 168 6.00 10.55 9.88
N GLY A 169 6.29 11.54 10.74
CA GLY A 169 5.29 12.49 11.22
C GLY A 169 4.35 11.97 12.32
N LEU A 170 4.50 10.73 12.78
CA LEU A 170 3.82 10.26 13.98
C LEU A 170 4.65 10.65 15.22
N THR A 171 4.02 11.30 16.19
CA THR A 171 4.62 11.53 17.52
C THR A 171 4.70 10.21 18.27
N LYS A 172 5.81 9.99 18.99
CA LYS A 172 5.90 8.88 19.96
C LYS A 172 4.93 9.20 21.11
N GLU A 173 3.80 8.52 21.16
CA GLU A 173 2.98 8.41 22.37
C GLU A 173 3.43 7.19 23.17
#